data_bb83d47efb4480e3aa3541dacc33eb52
#
_entry.id   bb83d47efb4480e3aa3541dacc33eb52
#
_cell.length_a   1.000
_cell.length_b   1.000
_cell.length_c   1.000
_cell.angle_alpha   90.00
_cell.angle_beta   90.00
_cell.angle_gamma   90.00
#
_symmetry.space_group_name_H-M   'P 1'
#
loop_
_entity.id
_entity.type
_entity.pdbx_description
1 polymer ?
#
loop_
_entity_poly.entity_id
_entity_poly.type
_entity_poly.pdbx_seq_one_letter_code
_entity_poly.pdbx_strand_id
1 'polypeptide(L)'
;MSQTQTIQLGSRSTGFWSKLKLTIARRTEGRGVALLAAVLIGVLLTEQTVFTAYSVTLGRIALVGLVALGLTVVILMGELDLSVASTLALAGVVTASIPDLGLGIMAGLAVGVVVGIVNAFLVAVIGINSFIATLGMLFFLRGLALVISNEAPIKLNNVEAGIAFGQPLLGPITPRILVFILVFIGLQIFISRIRVGREFLAVGGNRQAARDAGIPVKLRIFTGFIISGVVAAAAGVMNTLERTAADPIAGSTVLLASFAAAIIGGNYLKGGRGSVVGTLIGAASLGIIQVALTLAAVQVPIQQIFIGLLLLIAVTTDPNNLRAVISSIRTLRTGRGKASEPSEAGNRSTSS
;
A
#
# COMPACT_ATOMS: atom_id res chain seq x y z
N MET A 1 14.20 -16.30 -65.36
CA MET A 1 13.06 -15.40 -65.00
C MET A 1 12.71 -15.66 -63.54
N SER A 2 13.26 -14.85 -62.66
CA SER A 2 13.05 -14.93 -61.21
C SER A 2 12.13 -13.79 -60.82
N GLN A 3 10.93 -14.10 -60.30
CA GLN A 3 10.00 -13.10 -59.78
C GLN A 3 10.30 -12.83 -58.30
N THR A 4 10.84 -11.66 -58.04
CA THR A 4 11.05 -11.12 -56.70
C THR A 4 9.72 -10.58 -56.18
N GLN A 5 9.06 -11.29 -55.26
CA GLN A 5 7.90 -10.77 -54.53
C GLN A 5 8.35 -9.77 -53.47
N THR A 6 8.04 -8.51 -53.69
CA THR A 6 8.24 -7.41 -52.74
C THR A 6 7.15 -7.47 -51.70
N ILE A 7 7.49 -7.87 -50.47
CA ILE A 7 6.57 -7.80 -49.32
C ILE A 7 6.49 -6.34 -48.90
N GLN A 8 5.40 -5.67 -49.23
CA GLN A 8 5.03 -4.36 -48.66
C GLN A 8 4.61 -4.53 -47.22
N LEU A 9 5.49 -4.22 -46.29
CA LEU A 9 5.17 -4.02 -44.87
C LEU A 9 4.39 -2.72 -44.75
N GLY A 10 3.06 -2.81 -44.73
CA GLY A 10 2.16 -1.70 -44.44
C GLY A 10 2.42 -1.16 -43.03
N SER A 11 3.03 0.03 -42.95
CA SER A 11 3.15 0.76 -41.70
C SER A 11 1.76 1.16 -41.21
N ARG A 12 1.16 0.37 -40.32
CA ARG A 12 -0.01 0.82 -39.57
C ARG A 12 0.44 1.98 -38.68
N SER A 13 0.08 3.20 -39.04
CA SER A 13 0.20 4.38 -38.18
C SER A 13 -0.64 4.12 -36.92
N THR A 14 0.00 3.70 -35.87
CA THR A 14 -0.68 3.61 -34.57
C THR A 14 -1.01 5.03 -34.14
N GLY A 15 -2.30 5.40 -34.18
CA GLY A 15 -2.77 6.73 -33.83
C GLY A 15 -2.34 7.12 -32.40
N PHE A 16 -2.30 8.42 -32.13
CA PHE A 16 -1.93 8.99 -30.83
C PHE A 16 -2.61 8.24 -29.65
N TRP A 17 -3.88 7.90 -29.77
CA TRP A 17 -4.66 7.18 -28.75
C TRP A 17 -4.19 5.74 -28.53
N SER A 18 -3.72 5.04 -29.56
CA SER A 18 -3.16 3.68 -29.40
C SER A 18 -1.79 3.71 -28.73
N LYS A 19 -0.95 4.71 -29.05
CA LYS A 19 0.32 4.93 -28.36
C LYS A 19 0.11 5.32 -26.91
N LEU A 20 -0.86 6.19 -26.63
CA LEU A 20 -1.21 6.60 -25.26
C LEU A 20 -1.72 5.41 -24.45
N LYS A 21 -2.64 4.59 -25.00
CA LYS A 21 -3.13 3.35 -24.36
C LYS A 21 -2.00 2.36 -24.08
N LEU A 22 -1.07 2.17 -25.01
CA LEU A 22 0.09 1.29 -24.83
C LEU A 22 1.07 1.82 -23.78
N THR A 23 1.28 3.13 -23.71
CA THR A 23 2.16 3.77 -22.73
C THR A 23 1.55 3.67 -21.31
N ILE A 24 0.25 3.92 -21.17
CA ILE A 24 -0.47 3.78 -19.90
C ILE A 24 -0.50 2.32 -19.44
N ALA A 25 -0.77 1.38 -20.35
CA ALA A 25 -0.84 -0.05 -20.02
C ALA A 25 0.54 -0.67 -19.67
N ARG A 26 1.63 -0.08 -20.13
CA ARG A 26 3.01 -0.59 -19.89
C ARG A 26 3.64 -0.04 -18.61
N ARG A 27 3.18 1.10 -18.09
CA ARG A 27 3.65 1.63 -16.82
C ARG A 27 2.91 0.98 -15.66
N THR A 28 3.61 0.63 -14.61
CA THR A 28 3.03 0.09 -13.36
C THR A 28 1.94 0.99 -12.78
N GLU A 29 2.05 2.29 -13.00
CA GLU A 29 1.15 3.35 -12.52
C GLU A 29 -0.12 3.54 -13.36
N GLY A 30 -0.16 2.99 -14.58
CA GLY A 30 -1.23 3.30 -15.55
C GLY A 30 -2.65 2.96 -15.10
N ARG A 31 -2.80 1.93 -14.26
CA ARG A 31 -4.10 1.55 -13.68
C ARG A 31 -4.54 2.53 -12.61
N GLY A 32 -3.61 2.95 -11.74
CA GLY A 32 -3.90 3.98 -10.74
C GLY A 32 -4.36 5.27 -11.40
N VAL A 33 -3.68 5.71 -12.46
CA VAL A 33 -4.06 6.90 -13.24
C VAL A 33 -5.46 6.74 -13.85
N ALA A 34 -5.77 5.58 -14.43
CA ALA A 34 -7.10 5.33 -15.00
C ALA A 34 -8.20 5.34 -13.92
N LEU A 35 -7.94 4.75 -12.76
CA LEU A 35 -8.87 4.81 -11.64
C LEU A 35 -9.04 6.23 -11.13
N LEU A 36 -7.95 6.98 -10.93
CA LEU A 36 -8.04 8.37 -10.48
C LEU A 36 -8.86 9.21 -11.46
N ALA A 37 -8.64 9.06 -12.76
CA ALA A 37 -9.42 9.75 -13.75
C ALA A 37 -10.93 9.39 -13.69
N ALA A 38 -11.24 8.10 -13.55
CA ALA A 38 -12.63 7.64 -13.40
C ALA A 38 -13.28 8.17 -12.12
N VAL A 39 -12.53 8.18 -11.00
CA VAL A 39 -12.98 8.73 -9.71
C VAL A 39 -13.24 10.23 -9.83
N LEU A 40 -12.31 10.98 -10.42
CA LEU A 40 -12.49 12.44 -10.61
C LEU A 40 -13.72 12.74 -11.47
N ILE A 41 -13.91 12.02 -12.57
CA ILE A 41 -15.09 12.19 -13.43
C ILE A 41 -16.37 11.83 -12.67
N GLY A 42 -16.39 10.69 -11.96
CA GLY A 42 -17.54 10.27 -11.17
C GLY A 42 -17.91 11.28 -10.10
N VAL A 43 -16.94 11.78 -9.35
CA VAL A 43 -17.15 12.79 -8.30
C VAL A 43 -17.58 14.13 -8.88
N LEU A 44 -17.03 14.56 -10.01
CA LEU A 44 -17.48 15.78 -10.71
C LEU A 44 -18.96 15.72 -11.12
N LEU A 45 -19.45 14.52 -11.45
CA LEU A 45 -20.83 14.32 -11.89
C LEU A 45 -21.81 14.12 -10.74
N THR A 46 -21.34 13.65 -9.57
CA THR A 46 -22.24 13.21 -8.48
C THR A 46 -22.09 14.03 -7.20
N GLU A 47 -20.87 14.43 -6.81
CA GLU A 47 -20.60 15.02 -5.49
C GLU A 47 -19.51 16.11 -5.57
N GLN A 48 -19.85 17.25 -6.14
CA GLN A 48 -18.94 18.38 -6.34
C GLN A 48 -18.43 19.00 -5.03
N THR A 49 -19.13 18.79 -3.90
CA THR A 49 -18.72 19.29 -2.57
C THR A 49 -17.37 18.74 -2.10
N VAL A 50 -16.90 17.61 -2.65
CA VAL A 50 -15.53 17.08 -2.42
C VAL A 50 -14.46 18.11 -2.77
N PHE A 51 -14.66 18.89 -3.83
CA PHE A 51 -13.70 19.91 -4.28
C PHE A 51 -13.77 21.18 -3.47
N THR A 52 -14.94 21.53 -2.92
CA THR A 52 -15.07 22.67 -2.00
C THR A 52 -14.59 22.32 -0.59
N ALA A 53 -14.74 21.05 -0.17
CA ALA A 53 -14.20 20.52 1.08
C ALA A 53 -12.72 20.07 0.93
N TYR A 54 -11.91 20.82 0.19
CA TYR A 54 -10.54 20.46 -0.16
C TYR A 54 -9.65 20.16 1.06
N SER A 55 -9.82 20.85 2.17
CA SER A 55 -9.03 20.63 3.39
C SER A 55 -9.28 19.23 3.96
N VAL A 56 -10.54 18.80 4.04
CA VAL A 56 -10.92 17.45 4.49
C VAL A 56 -10.40 16.40 3.52
N THR A 57 -10.55 16.65 2.21
CA THR A 57 -10.13 15.73 1.16
C THR A 57 -8.61 15.53 1.16
N LEU A 58 -7.83 16.61 1.16
CA LEU A 58 -6.38 16.55 1.22
C LEU A 58 -5.89 15.93 2.54
N GLY A 59 -6.55 16.26 3.64
CA GLY A 59 -6.27 15.66 4.94
C GLY A 59 -6.49 14.14 4.95
N ARG A 60 -7.56 13.65 4.31
CA ARG A 60 -7.81 12.21 4.18
C ARG A 60 -6.79 11.53 3.27
N ILE A 61 -6.46 12.16 2.14
CA ILE A 61 -5.40 11.69 1.24
C ILE A 61 -4.07 11.60 1.98
N ALA A 62 -3.72 12.61 2.79
CA ALA A 62 -2.48 12.62 3.54
C ALA A 62 -2.41 11.49 4.58
N LEU A 63 -3.48 11.22 5.32
CA LEU A 63 -3.52 10.15 6.32
C LEU A 63 -3.38 8.77 5.68
N VAL A 64 -4.22 8.47 4.69
CA VAL A 64 -4.16 7.20 3.94
C VAL A 64 -2.82 7.07 3.21
N GLY A 65 -2.36 8.18 2.62
CA GLY A 65 -1.12 8.24 1.86
C GLY A 65 0.13 8.00 2.72
N LEU A 66 0.22 8.57 3.92
CA LEU A 66 1.34 8.31 4.83
C LEU A 66 1.46 6.82 5.13
N VAL A 67 0.38 6.18 5.57
CA VAL A 67 0.38 4.74 5.87
C VAL A 67 0.68 3.92 4.60
N ALA A 68 0.09 4.27 3.46
CA ALA A 68 0.35 3.60 2.18
C ALA A 68 1.81 3.73 1.73
N LEU A 69 2.46 4.88 1.97
CA LEU A 69 3.88 5.08 1.69
C LEU A 69 4.77 4.18 2.55
N GLY A 70 4.47 4.04 3.85
CA GLY A 70 5.16 3.09 4.72
C GLY A 70 5.01 1.65 4.21
N LEU A 71 3.78 1.24 3.89
CA LEU A 71 3.48 -0.07 3.29
C LEU A 71 4.22 -0.29 1.96
N THR A 72 4.30 0.73 1.12
CA THR A 72 5.01 0.63 -0.16
C THR A 72 6.46 0.22 0.02
N VAL A 73 7.16 0.79 1.01
CA VAL A 73 8.56 0.47 1.27
C VAL A 73 8.77 -1.02 1.53
N VAL A 74 7.95 -1.64 2.36
CA VAL A 74 8.05 -3.07 2.67
C VAL A 74 7.56 -3.94 1.51
N ILE A 75 6.49 -3.53 0.82
CA ILE A 75 5.96 -4.24 -0.36
C ILE A 75 7.02 -4.30 -1.48
N LEU A 76 7.81 -3.25 -1.70
CA LEU A 76 8.89 -3.26 -2.69
C LEU A 76 9.92 -4.36 -2.44
N MET A 77 10.13 -4.77 -1.17
CA MET A 77 11.00 -5.88 -0.78
C MET A 77 10.31 -7.25 -0.79
N GLY A 78 9.02 -7.31 -1.10
CA GLY A 78 8.21 -8.53 -1.06
C GLY A 78 7.82 -8.93 0.36
N GLU A 79 7.77 -7.95 1.29
CA GLU A 79 7.29 -8.12 2.66
C GLU A 79 5.94 -7.43 2.85
N LEU A 80 5.24 -7.80 3.92
CA LEU A 80 3.97 -7.19 4.32
C LEU A 80 4.08 -6.68 5.76
N ASP A 81 3.48 -5.52 6.03
CA ASP A 81 3.44 -4.95 7.38
C ASP A 81 2.02 -4.55 7.75
N LEU A 82 1.29 -5.47 8.36
CA LEU A 82 -0.07 -5.20 8.85
C LEU A 82 -0.07 -4.42 10.16
N SER A 83 1.06 -4.39 10.87
CA SER A 83 1.17 -3.73 12.17
C SER A 83 1.05 -2.21 12.08
N VAL A 84 1.24 -1.61 10.89
CA VAL A 84 1.16 -0.15 10.66
C VAL A 84 -0.12 0.48 11.21
N ALA A 85 -1.25 -0.24 11.17
CA ALA A 85 -2.52 0.24 11.70
C ALA A 85 -2.47 0.43 13.22
N SER A 86 -1.95 -0.55 13.94
CA SER A 86 -1.85 -0.50 15.40
C SER A 86 -0.65 0.35 15.85
N THR A 87 0.41 0.42 15.05
CA THR A 87 1.53 1.35 15.25
C THR A 87 1.04 2.79 15.20
N LEU A 88 0.20 3.15 14.23
CA LEU A 88 -0.47 4.44 14.14
C LEU A 88 -1.28 4.75 15.42
N ALA A 89 -2.12 3.81 15.85
CA ALA A 89 -2.96 3.99 17.04
C ALA A 89 -2.12 4.12 18.31
N LEU A 90 -1.16 3.23 18.54
CA LEU A 90 -0.29 3.24 19.70
C LEU A 90 0.58 4.50 19.76
N ALA A 91 1.16 4.92 18.63
CA ALA A 91 1.94 6.16 18.56
C ALA A 91 1.09 7.38 18.95
N GLY A 92 -0.16 7.44 18.49
CA GLY A 92 -1.10 8.47 18.89
C GLY A 92 -1.42 8.44 20.38
N VAL A 93 -1.72 7.26 20.92
CA VAL A 93 -2.02 7.06 22.35
C VAL A 93 -0.82 7.48 23.21
N VAL A 94 0.39 7.05 22.89
CA VAL A 94 1.61 7.45 23.60
C VAL A 94 1.81 8.97 23.53
N THR A 95 1.59 9.58 22.35
CA THR A 95 1.69 11.04 22.19
C THR A 95 0.73 11.78 23.12
N ALA A 96 -0.52 11.35 23.20
CA ALA A 96 -1.54 12.00 24.02
C ALA A 96 -1.38 11.73 25.54
N SER A 97 -0.76 10.60 25.92
CA SER A 97 -0.55 10.23 27.32
C SER A 97 0.55 11.04 28.02
N ILE A 98 1.44 11.68 27.27
CA ILE A 98 2.55 12.46 27.83
C ILE A 98 2.14 13.93 27.90
N PRO A 99 2.24 14.58 29.10
CA PRO A 99 1.79 15.95 29.29
C PRO A 99 2.52 16.98 28.43
N ASP A 100 3.84 16.83 28.26
CA ASP A 100 4.64 17.66 27.37
C ASP A 100 4.46 17.22 25.92
N LEU A 101 3.97 18.11 25.07
CA LEU A 101 3.65 17.78 23.68
C LEU A 101 4.89 17.41 22.87
N GLY A 102 6.02 18.07 23.08
CA GLY A 102 7.25 17.79 22.37
C GLY A 102 7.78 16.40 22.69
N LEU A 103 7.85 16.06 23.98
CA LEU A 103 8.20 14.71 24.44
C LEU A 103 7.18 13.66 23.98
N GLY A 104 5.90 14.00 24.00
CA GLY A 104 4.84 13.12 23.49
C GLY A 104 5.01 12.78 22.02
N ILE A 105 5.30 13.78 21.17
CA ILE A 105 5.59 13.57 19.74
C ILE A 105 6.83 12.70 19.56
N MET A 106 7.92 12.98 20.28
CA MET A 106 9.15 12.18 20.18
C MET A 106 8.92 10.75 20.62
N ALA A 107 8.21 10.53 21.72
CA ALA A 107 7.87 9.20 22.21
C ALA A 107 6.95 8.44 21.23
N GLY A 108 5.95 9.11 20.66
CA GLY A 108 5.11 8.54 19.62
C GLY A 108 5.89 8.10 18.38
N LEU A 109 6.83 8.91 17.91
CA LEU A 109 7.72 8.55 16.80
C LEU A 109 8.66 7.41 17.17
N ALA A 110 9.18 7.38 18.41
CA ALA A 110 10.01 6.29 18.92
C ALA A 110 9.28 4.94 18.93
N VAL A 111 7.96 4.92 19.20
CA VAL A 111 7.14 3.71 19.04
C VAL A 111 7.30 3.12 17.63
N GLY A 112 7.27 3.94 16.59
CA GLY A 112 7.43 3.47 15.22
C GLY A 112 8.80 2.85 14.95
N VAL A 113 9.87 3.44 15.52
CA VAL A 113 11.22 2.88 15.42
C VAL A 113 11.31 1.52 16.11
N VAL A 114 10.81 1.43 17.35
CA VAL A 114 10.83 0.19 18.15
C VAL A 114 10.03 -0.91 17.47
N VAL A 115 8.82 -0.61 17.02
CA VAL A 115 7.97 -1.58 16.29
C VAL A 115 8.65 -2.03 15.00
N GLY A 116 9.23 -1.11 14.24
CA GLY A 116 9.97 -1.43 13.02
C GLY A 116 11.16 -2.35 13.29
N ILE A 117 11.93 -2.11 14.35
CA ILE A 117 13.06 -2.97 14.76
C ILE A 117 12.56 -4.37 15.15
N VAL A 118 11.47 -4.46 15.96
CA VAL A 118 10.91 -5.75 16.39
C VAL A 118 10.40 -6.54 15.19
N ASN A 119 9.63 -5.93 14.29
CA ASN A 119 9.16 -6.59 13.07
C ASN A 119 10.31 -7.07 12.20
N ALA A 120 11.30 -6.21 11.99
CA ALA A 120 12.50 -6.57 11.23
C ALA A 120 13.27 -7.74 11.86
N PHE A 121 13.38 -7.77 13.18
CA PHE A 121 14.04 -8.87 13.90
C PHE A 121 13.28 -10.19 13.72
N LEU A 122 11.95 -10.17 13.88
CA LEU A 122 11.09 -11.35 13.68
C LEU A 122 11.22 -11.90 12.24
N VAL A 123 11.24 -11.00 11.25
CA VAL A 123 11.26 -11.40 9.83
C VAL A 123 12.68 -11.73 9.34
N ALA A 124 13.68 -10.87 9.60
CA ALA A 124 14.98 -10.99 8.99
C ALA A 124 15.97 -11.87 9.80
N VAL A 125 15.78 -12.00 11.12
CA VAL A 125 16.67 -12.77 11.99
C VAL A 125 16.05 -14.11 12.34
N ILE A 126 14.85 -14.12 12.90
CA ILE A 126 14.14 -15.36 13.26
C ILE A 126 13.62 -16.09 12.02
N GLY A 127 13.27 -15.35 10.94
CA GLY A 127 12.82 -15.94 9.68
C GLY A 127 11.31 -16.21 9.63
N ILE A 128 10.52 -15.58 10.50
CA ILE A 128 9.06 -15.69 10.47
C ILE A 128 8.53 -14.99 9.21
N ASN A 129 7.52 -15.57 8.58
CA ASN A 129 6.83 -14.91 7.47
C ASN A 129 6.28 -13.53 7.92
N SER A 130 6.55 -12.48 7.14
CA SER A 130 6.21 -11.11 7.50
C SER A 130 4.71 -10.89 7.73
N PHE A 131 3.85 -11.56 6.97
CA PHE A 131 2.40 -11.49 7.17
C PHE A 131 2.01 -12.01 8.56
N ILE A 132 2.54 -13.17 8.97
CA ILE A 132 2.24 -13.79 10.28
C ILE A 132 2.82 -12.94 11.41
N ALA A 133 4.08 -12.51 11.29
CA ALA A 133 4.76 -11.70 12.31
C ALA A 133 4.01 -10.37 12.53
N THR A 134 3.70 -9.64 11.45
CA THR A 134 3.07 -8.33 11.55
C THR A 134 1.58 -8.41 11.88
N LEU A 135 0.90 -9.51 11.55
CA LEU A 135 -0.46 -9.79 12.02
C LEU A 135 -0.48 -10.01 13.54
N GLY A 136 0.46 -10.78 14.07
CA GLY A 136 0.63 -10.94 15.53
C GLY A 136 0.91 -9.60 16.21
N MET A 137 1.83 -8.81 15.64
CA MET A 137 2.15 -7.47 16.13
C MET A 137 0.96 -6.50 16.05
N LEU A 138 0.11 -6.60 15.02
CA LEU A 138 -1.10 -5.80 14.91
C LEU A 138 -2.01 -5.99 16.14
N PHE A 139 -2.27 -7.25 16.53
CA PHE A 139 -3.11 -7.53 17.69
C PHE A 139 -2.40 -7.16 19.00
N PHE A 140 -1.12 -7.45 19.13
CA PHE A 140 -0.33 -7.09 20.31
C PHE A 140 -0.33 -5.58 20.57
N LEU A 141 0.02 -4.79 19.56
CA LEU A 141 0.06 -3.32 19.67
C LEU A 141 -1.32 -2.70 19.86
N ARG A 142 -2.36 -3.29 19.27
CA ARG A 142 -3.75 -2.87 19.52
C ARG A 142 -4.15 -3.09 20.97
N GLY A 143 -3.85 -4.28 21.50
CA GLY A 143 -4.08 -4.57 22.93
C GLY A 143 -3.33 -3.60 23.82
N LEU A 144 -2.07 -3.31 23.52
CA LEU A 144 -1.27 -2.36 24.29
C LEU A 144 -1.86 -0.93 24.23
N ALA A 145 -2.31 -0.48 23.05
CA ALA A 145 -2.97 0.82 22.90
C ALA A 145 -4.26 0.90 23.74
N LEU A 146 -5.08 -0.16 23.75
CA LEU A 146 -6.30 -0.23 24.55
C LEU A 146 -6.00 -0.23 26.06
N VAL A 147 -5.00 -0.99 26.50
CA VAL A 147 -4.59 -1.01 27.92
C VAL A 147 -4.12 0.37 28.38
N ILE A 148 -3.23 1.04 27.61
CA ILE A 148 -2.72 2.37 27.98
C ILE A 148 -3.84 3.43 27.98
N SER A 149 -4.81 3.31 27.09
CA SER A 149 -5.92 4.27 26.97
C SER A 149 -7.13 3.95 27.85
N ASN A 150 -7.11 2.85 28.62
CA ASN A 150 -8.29 2.33 29.32
C ASN A 150 -9.51 2.19 28.38
N GLU A 151 -9.27 1.68 27.18
CA GLU A 151 -10.29 1.44 26.13
C GLU A 151 -11.04 2.70 25.64
N ALA A 152 -10.59 3.89 26.04
CA ALA A 152 -11.23 5.16 25.70
C ALA A 152 -10.26 6.11 24.97
N PRO A 153 -10.75 7.03 24.14
CA PRO A 153 -9.92 8.07 23.55
C PRO A 153 -9.26 8.96 24.60
N ILE A 154 -7.96 9.20 24.46
CA ILE A 154 -7.19 10.12 25.32
C ILE A 154 -7.17 11.50 24.70
N LYS A 155 -7.69 12.50 25.42
CA LYS A 155 -7.60 13.91 24.99
C LYS A 155 -6.16 14.39 25.07
N LEU A 156 -5.77 15.19 24.09
CA LEU A 156 -4.46 15.85 24.09
C LEU A 156 -4.41 16.88 25.22
N ASN A 157 -3.34 16.88 26.02
CA ASN A 157 -3.20 17.84 27.12
C ASN A 157 -3.12 19.31 26.63
N ASN A 158 -2.44 19.54 25.51
CA ASN A 158 -2.36 20.84 24.87
C ASN A 158 -3.31 20.89 23.66
N VAL A 159 -4.60 21.11 23.93
CA VAL A 159 -5.66 21.19 22.91
C VAL A 159 -5.43 22.38 21.97
N GLU A 160 -4.92 23.51 22.48
CA GLU A 160 -4.66 24.71 21.66
C GLU A 160 -3.60 24.43 20.58
N ALA A 161 -2.53 23.73 20.95
CA ALA A 161 -1.51 23.31 19.98
C ALA A 161 -2.10 22.34 18.95
N GLY A 162 -2.99 21.44 19.36
CA GLY A 162 -3.70 20.55 18.45
C GLY A 162 -4.60 21.31 17.47
N ILE A 163 -5.36 22.28 17.96
CA ILE A 163 -6.18 23.17 17.11
C ILE A 163 -5.30 23.95 16.14
N ALA A 164 -4.20 24.54 16.62
CA ALA A 164 -3.25 25.27 15.78
C ALA A 164 -2.64 24.36 14.69
N PHE A 165 -2.36 23.09 15.04
CA PHE A 165 -1.86 22.11 14.09
C PHE A 165 -2.88 21.73 13.01
N GLY A 166 -4.16 21.80 13.30
CA GLY A 166 -5.24 21.60 12.32
C GLY A 166 -5.46 22.79 11.37
N GLN A 167 -4.93 23.97 11.72
CA GLN A 167 -5.11 25.18 10.90
C GLN A 167 -4.23 25.16 9.64
N PRO A 168 -4.71 25.74 8.54
CA PRO A 168 -3.91 25.89 7.33
C PRO A 168 -2.69 26.78 7.56
N LEU A 169 -1.51 26.35 7.09
CA LEU A 169 -0.28 27.14 7.07
C LEU A 169 -0.24 28.09 5.86
N LEU A 170 -0.65 27.60 4.69
CA LEU A 170 -0.66 28.31 3.42
C LEU A 170 -1.78 27.75 2.53
N GLY A 171 -2.81 28.55 2.28
CA GLY A 171 -3.97 28.11 1.47
C GLY A 171 -4.58 26.81 2.04
N PRO A 172 -4.64 25.71 1.27
CA PRO A 172 -5.20 24.46 1.74
C PRO A 172 -4.21 23.57 2.53
N ILE A 173 -2.94 23.99 2.68
CA ILE A 173 -1.88 23.15 3.23
C ILE A 173 -1.88 23.25 4.76
N THR A 174 -2.31 22.18 5.42
CA THR A 174 -2.17 21.98 6.86
C THR A 174 -0.81 21.33 7.18
N PRO A 175 -0.33 21.38 8.44
CA PRO A 175 0.87 20.68 8.86
C PRO A 175 0.90 19.21 8.47
N ARG A 176 -0.22 18.49 8.57
CA ARG A 176 -0.32 17.09 8.15
C ARG A 176 -0.06 16.91 6.64
N ILE A 177 -0.64 17.78 5.82
CA ILE A 177 -0.42 17.73 4.36
C ILE A 177 1.05 18.01 4.04
N LEU A 178 1.66 18.98 4.76
CA LEU A 178 3.08 19.28 4.59
C LEU A 178 3.96 18.08 4.95
N VAL A 179 3.71 17.43 6.10
CA VAL A 179 4.45 16.22 6.50
C VAL A 179 4.28 15.11 5.45
N PHE A 180 3.07 14.90 4.95
CA PHE A 180 2.82 13.92 3.88
C PHE A 180 3.64 14.24 2.62
N ILE A 181 3.65 15.48 2.18
CA ILE A 181 4.43 15.92 1.01
C ILE A 181 5.94 15.70 1.24
N LEU A 182 6.44 16.05 2.43
CA LEU A 182 7.86 15.87 2.76
C LEU A 182 8.25 14.38 2.80
N VAL A 183 7.42 13.53 3.41
CA VAL A 183 7.63 12.07 3.44
C VAL A 183 7.57 11.49 2.03
N PHE A 184 6.58 11.92 1.22
CA PHE A 184 6.47 11.48 -0.18
C PHE A 184 7.73 11.85 -0.99
N ILE A 185 8.17 13.11 -0.94
CA ILE A 185 9.36 13.57 -1.65
C ILE A 185 10.60 12.84 -1.15
N GLY A 186 10.76 12.71 0.17
CA GLY A 186 11.87 12.00 0.79
C GLY A 186 11.94 10.54 0.35
N LEU A 187 10.83 9.80 0.39
CA LEU A 187 10.77 8.41 -0.06
C LEU A 187 10.95 8.28 -1.58
N GLN A 188 10.40 9.21 -2.37
CA GLN A 188 10.61 9.22 -3.82
C GLN A 188 12.09 9.39 -4.17
N ILE A 189 12.80 10.30 -3.51
CA ILE A 189 14.25 10.49 -3.69
C ILE A 189 14.99 9.26 -3.17
N PHE A 190 14.63 8.75 -1.99
CA PHE A 190 15.26 7.58 -1.38
C PHE A 190 15.20 6.36 -2.29
N ILE A 191 14.01 6.01 -2.79
CA ILE A 191 13.82 4.83 -3.65
C ILE A 191 14.45 5.03 -5.04
N SER A 192 14.34 6.23 -5.64
CA SER A 192 14.77 6.45 -7.02
C SER A 192 16.25 6.82 -7.16
N ARG A 193 16.83 7.52 -6.20
CA ARG A 193 18.18 8.10 -6.31
C ARG A 193 19.20 7.46 -5.36
N ILE A 194 18.79 7.00 -4.16
CA ILE A 194 19.72 6.45 -3.18
C ILE A 194 19.93 4.96 -3.45
N ARG A 195 21.18 4.48 -3.31
CA ARG A 195 21.56 3.09 -3.55
C ARG A 195 20.72 2.12 -2.70
N VAL A 196 20.57 2.42 -1.41
CA VAL A 196 19.80 1.59 -0.46
C VAL A 196 18.35 1.40 -0.92
N GLY A 197 17.69 2.47 -1.38
CA GLY A 197 16.32 2.40 -1.90
C GLY A 197 16.19 1.53 -3.16
N ARG A 198 17.17 1.63 -4.08
CA ARG A 198 17.19 0.75 -5.27
C ARG A 198 17.44 -0.72 -4.92
N GLU A 199 18.20 -0.99 -3.87
CA GLU A 199 18.45 -2.34 -3.38
C GLU A 199 17.17 -3.00 -2.81
N PHE A 200 16.17 -2.22 -2.36
CA PHE A 200 14.86 -2.74 -1.98
C PHE A 200 14.15 -3.45 -3.13
N LEU A 201 14.19 -2.85 -4.32
CA LEU A 201 13.63 -3.46 -5.54
C LEU A 201 14.40 -4.73 -5.94
N ALA A 202 15.72 -4.73 -5.78
CA ALA A 202 16.54 -5.90 -6.05
C ALA A 202 16.23 -7.06 -5.10
N VAL A 203 16.11 -6.77 -3.79
CA VAL A 203 15.74 -7.74 -2.74
C VAL A 203 14.36 -8.36 -3.02
N GLY A 204 13.38 -7.52 -3.37
CA GLY A 204 12.03 -7.99 -3.69
C GLY A 204 11.95 -8.74 -5.02
N GLY A 205 12.82 -8.42 -5.98
CA GLY A 205 12.86 -9.10 -7.27
C GLY A 205 13.39 -10.53 -7.20
N ASN A 206 14.53 -10.71 -6.54
CA ASN A 206 15.12 -12.03 -6.26
C ASN A 206 16.11 -11.93 -5.10
N ARG A 207 15.73 -12.46 -3.94
CA ARG A 207 16.58 -12.43 -2.72
C ARG A 207 17.92 -13.15 -2.87
N GLN A 208 17.94 -14.27 -3.62
CA GLN A 208 19.17 -15.03 -3.82
C GLN A 208 20.14 -14.24 -4.72
N ALA A 209 19.66 -13.78 -5.88
CA ALA A 209 20.47 -12.95 -6.77
C ALA A 209 20.95 -11.66 -6.10
N ALA A 210 20.14 -11.04 -5.24
CA ALA A 210 20.55 -9.86 -4.47
C ALA A 210 21.69 -10.19 -3.49
N ARG A 211 21.65 -11.34 -2.80
CA ARG A 211 22.74 -11.81 -1.94
C ARG A 211 24.02 -12.08 -2.73
N ASP A 212 23.90 -12.77 -3.85
CA ASP A 212 25.02 -13.10 -4.72
C ASP A 212 25.68 -11.83 -5.29
N ALA A 213 24.91 -10.76 -5.47
CA ALA A 213 25.41 -9.42 -5.82
C ALA A 213 25.96 -8.61 -4.64
N GLY A 214 26.07 -9.21 -3.44
CA GLY A 214 26.65 -8.57 -2.26
C GLY A 214 25.69 -7.60 -1.52
N ILE A 215 24.38 -7.63 -1.82
CA ILE A 215 23.40 -6.79 -1.11
C ILE A 215 23.11 -7.42 0.26
N PRO A 216 23.26 -6.66 1.38
CA PRO A 216 22.97 -7.15 2.72
C PRO A 216 21.45 -7.22 2.95
N VAL A 217 20.81 -8.28 2.46
CA VAL A 217 19.34 -8.45 2.44
C VAL A 217 18.71 -8.23 3.82
N LYS A 218 19.29 -8.83 4.89
CA LYS A 218 18.76 -8.65 6.24
C LYS A 218 18.72 -7.18 6.65
N LEU A 219 19.81 -6.43 6.41
CA LEU A 219 19.88 -5.01 6.74
C LEU A 219 18.88 -4.19 5.94
N ARG A 220 18.58 -4.56 4.68
CA ARG A 220 17.55 -3.89 3.87
C ARG A 220 16.16 -4.13 4.43
N ILE A 221 15.87 -5.35 4.88
CA ILE A 221 14.59 -5.67 5.56
C ILE A 221 14.47 -4.84 6.85
N PHE A 222 15.54 -4.75 7.68
CA PHE A 222 15.54 -3.88 8.85
C PHE A 222 15.22 -2.43 8.50
N THR A 223 15.95 -1.86 7.54
CA THR A 223 15.73 -0.47 7.12
C THR A 223 14.29 -0.25 6.64
N GLY A 224 13.73 -1.18 5.88
CA GLY A 224 12.36 -1.05 5.35
C GLY A 224 11.30 -1.09 6.44
N PHE A 225 11.38 -2.01 7.40
CA PHE A 225 10.42 -2.07 8.51
C PHE A 225 10.54 -0.85 9.45
N ILE A 226 11.75 -0.35 9.70
CA ILE A 226 11.94 0.89 10.48
C ILE A 226 11.30 2.08 9.77
N ILE A 227 11.50 2.24 8.47
CA ILE A 227 10.87 3.31 7.69
C ILE A 227 9.34 3.16 7.74
N SER A 228 8.79 1.93 7.54
CA SER A 228 7.36 1.65 7.62
C SER A 228 6.80 2.05 8.99
N GLY A 229 7.45 1.61 10.07
CA GLY A 229 7.03 1.90 11.44
C GLY A 229 7.06 3.41 11.77
N VAL A 230 8.13 4.11 11.39
CA VAL A 230 8.27 5.56 11.63
C VAL A 230 7.21 6.35 10.86
N VAL A 231 6.95 6.00 9.60
CA VAL A 231 5.94 6.67 8.78
C VAL A 231 4.54 6.40 9.32
N ALA A 232 4.26 5.17 9.78
CA ALA A 232 2.99 4.83 10.42
C ALA A 232 2.81 5.57 11.76
N ALA A 233 3.87 5.67 12.56
CA ALA A 233 3.85 6.45 13.81
C ALA A 233 3.64 7.95 13.54
N ALA A 234 4.30 8.51 12.54
CA ALA A 234 4.09 9.89 12.11
C ALA A 234 2.62 10.15 11.72
N ALA A 235 2.00 9.21 10.98
CA ALA A 235 0.58 9.29 10.67
C ALA A 235 -0.30 9.28 11.94
N GLY A 236 0.06 8.49 12.95
CA GLY A 236 -0.64 8.42 14.24
C GLY A 236 -0.52 9.71 15.05
N VAL A 237 0.70 10.24 15.17
CA VAL A 237 0.97 11.54 15.82
C VAL A 237 0.17 12.64 15.13
N MET A 238 0.24 12.74 13.78
CA MET A 238 -0.49 13.75 13.03
C MET A 238 -2.00 13.64 13.20
N ASN A 239 -2.53 12.41 13.19
CA ASN A 239 -3.96 12.17 13.39
C ASN A 239 -4.42 12.57 14.79
N THR A 240 -3.60 12.34 15.82
CA THR A 240 -3.88 12.72 17.21
C THR A 240 -3.86 14.23 17.39
N LEU A 241 -2.86 14.91 16.84
CA LEU A 241 -2.76 16.38 16.90
C LEU A 241 -3.98 17.04 16.24
N GLU A 242 -4.34 16.63 15.04
CA GLU A 242 -5.47 17.22 14.31
C GLU A 242 -6.83 16.97 14.97
N ARG A 243 -7.01 15.78 15.58
CA ARG A 243 -8.25 15.44 16.29
C ARG A 243 -8.27 15.91 17.73
N THR A 244 -7.16 16.46 18.23
CA THR A 244 -6.96 16.81 19.64
C THR A 244 -7.22 15.65 20.61
N ALA A 245 -7.24 14.43 20.09
CA ALA A 245 -7.46 13.20 20.85
C ALA A 245 -6.85 12.00 20.11
N ALA A 246 -6.30 11.06 20.87
CA ALA A 246 -5.85 9.76 20.39
C ALA A 246 -6.95 8.72 20.53
N ASP A 247 -7.28 8.05 19.44
CA ASP A 247 -8.21 6.92 19.42
C ASP A 247 -7.40 5.61 19.34
N PRO A 248 -7.50 4.69 20.31
CA PRO A 248 -6.74 3.44 20.34
C PRO A 248 -7.06 2.49 19.18
N ILE A 249 -8.15 2.71 18.45
CA ILE A 249 -8.55 1.90 17.30
C ILE A 249 -8.50 2.67 15.96
N ALA A 250 -7.91 3.87 15.95
CA ALA A 250 -7.88 4.78 14.78
C ALA A 250 -7.37 4.14 13.48
N GLY A 251 -6.43 3.21 13.57
CA GLY A 251 -5.82 2.56 12.40
C GLY A 251 -6.70 1.54 11.69
N SER A 252 -7.79 1.07 12.31
CA SER A 252 -8.61 -0.04 11.78
C SER A 252 -9.24 0.28 10.42
N THR A 253 -9.69 1.52 10.20
CA THR A 253 -10.30 1.97 8.94
C THR A 253 -9.26 2.42 7.90
N VAL A 254 -8.03 2.73 8.35
CA VAL A 254 -6.97 3.26 7.49
C VAL A 254 -6.18 2.14 6.82
N LEU A 255 -5.99 0.99 7.51
CA LEU A 255 -5.17 -0.13 7.03
C LEU A 255 -5.60 -0.61 5.65
N LEU A 256 -6.87 -0.98 5.52
CA LEU A 256 -7.39 -1.56 4.28
C LEU A 256 -7.32 -0.56 3.12
N ALA A 257 -7.65 0.70 3.38
CA ALA A 257 -7.56 1.77 2.40
C ALA A 257 -6.10 2.03 1.96
N SER A 258 -5.16 2.06 2.90
CA SER A 258 -3.75 2.29 2.59
C SER A 258 -3.13 1.12 1.84
N PHE A 259 -3.53 -0.12 2.18
CA PHE A 259 -3.12 -1.31 1.45
C PHE A 259 -3.65 -1.31 0.02
N ALA A 260 -4.95 -1.00 -0.14
CA ALA A 260 -5.57 -0.86 -1.45
C ALA A 260 -4.91 0.26 -2.27
N ALA A 261 -4.59 1.42 -1.64
CA ALA A 261 -3.89 2.53 -2.29
C ALA A 261 -2.54 2.10 -2.85
N ALA A 262 -1.74 1.37 -2.07
CA ALA A 262 -0.45 0.87 -2.51
C ALA A 262 -0.57 -0.09 -3.71
N ILE A 263 -1.53 -1.04 -3.67
CA ILE A 263 -1.72 -2.04 -4.73
C ILE A 263 -2.29 -1.40 -6.00
N ILE A 264 -3.34 -0.59 -5.88
CA ILE A 264 -3.96 0.14 -7.00
C ILE A 264 -2.93 1.07 -7.65
N GLY A 265 -2.03 1.64 -6.84
CA GLY A 265 -0.89 2.43 -7.30
C GLY A 265 0.14 1.65 -8.12
N GLY A 266 0.00 0.32 -8.25
CA GLY A 266 0.83 -0.54 -9.08
C GLY A 266 2.00 -1.19 -8.35
N ASN A 267 1.98 -1.21 -7.01
CA ASN A 267 2.98 -1.97 -6.27
C ASN A 267 2.64 -3.46 -6.29
N TYR A 268 3.64 -4.26 -6.59
CA TYR A 268 3.49 -5.70 -6.76
C TYR A 268 3.74 -6.43 -5.44
N LEU A 269 2.74 -7.17 -4.94
CA LEU A 269 2.80 -7.85 -3.63
C LEU A 269 3.97 -8.82 -3.47
N LYS A 270 4.46 -9.40 -4.56
CA LYS A 270 5.64 -10.28 -4.53
C LYS A 270 6.96 -9.50 -4.47
N GLY A 271 6.92 -8.17 -4.49
CA GLY A 271 8.09 -7.31 -4.49
C GLY A 271 8.77 -7.11 -5.85
N GLY A 272 9.86 -6.35 -5.84
CA GLY A 272 10.70 -6.09 -7.00
C GLY A 272 10.15 -5.10 -8.03
N ARG A 273 8.90 -4.69 -7.88
CA ARG A 273 8.23 -3.71 -8.76
C ARG A 273 7.26 -2.87 -7.99
N GLY A 274 7.27 -1.58 -8.25
CA GLY A 274 6.35 -0.62 -7.65
C GLY A 274 6.85 0.81 -7.79
N SER A 275 6.05 1.76 -7.29
CA SER A 275 6.30 3.18 -7.43
C SER A 275 5.68 3.96 -6.29
N VAL A 276 6.48 4.84 -5.69
CA VAL A 276 6.03 5.79 -4.67
C VAL A 276 5.01 6.77 -5.27
N VAL A 277 5.23 7.19 -6.53
CA VAL A 277 4.27 8.04 -7.28
C VAL A 277 2.96 7.29 -7.52
N GLY A 278 3.04 6.00 -7.87
CA GLY A 278 1.85 5.16 -8.00
C GLY A 278 1.05 5.11 -6.71
N THR A 279 1.71 4.94 -5.57
CA THR A 279 1.06 4.97 -4.25
C THR A 279 0.36 6.29 -3.97
N LEU A 280 0.97 7.43 -4.34
CA LEU A 280 0.33 8.74 -4.24
C LEU A 280 -0.98 8.80 -5.04
N ILE A 281 -0.96 8.31 -6.29
CA ILE A 281 -2.14 8.25 -7.16
C ILE A 281 -3.23 7.36 -6.55
N GLY A 282 -2.85 6.18 -6.03
CA GLY A 282 -3.77 5.29 -5.34
C GLY A 282 -4.37 5.91 -4.07
N ALA A 283 -3.55 6.59 -3.26
CA ALA A 283 -4.00 7.29 -2.06
C ALA A 283 -4.94 8.45 -2.38
N ALA A 284 -4.65 9.22 -3.45
CA ALA A 284 -5.54 10.27 -3.92
C ALA A 284 -6.90 9.68 -4.37
N SER A 285 -6.88 8.61 -5.17
CA SER A 285 -8.11 7.95 -5.62
C SER A 285 -8.98 7.49 -4.46
N LEU A 286 -8.40 6.76 -3.50
CA LEU A 286 -9.16 6.22 -2.37
C LEU A 286 -9.54 7.30 -1.35
N GLY A 287 -8.70 8.31 -1.14
CA GLY A 287 -9.03 9.44 -0.27
C GLY A 287 -10.23 10.22 -0.81
N ILE A 288 -10.27 10.51 -2.10
CA ILE A 288 -11.40 11.16 -2.77
C ILE A 288 -12.67 10.31 -2.67
N ILE A 289 -12.59 9.00 -2.96
CA ILE A 289 -13.72 8.08 -2.82
C ILE A 289 -14.27 8.09 -1.40
N GLN A 290 -13.41 7.98 -0.39
CA GLN A 290 -13.84 7.96 1.02
C GLN A 290 -14.53 9.26 1.42
N VAL A 291 -14.00 10.41 1.00
CA VAL A 291 -14.64 11.70 1.31
C VAL A 291 -15.97 11.82 0.58
N ALA A 292 -16.05 11.46 -0.70
CA ALA A 292 -17.31 11.45 -1.46
C ALA A 292 -18.37 10.57 -0.79
N LEU A 293 -18.02 9.35 -0.38
CA LEU A 293 -18.94 8.45 0.34
C LEU A 293 -19.37 9.02 1.70
N THR A 294 -18.47 9.74 2.39
CA THR A 294 -18.78 10.38 3.66
C THR A 294 -19.73 11.56 3.48
N LEU A 295 -19.50 12.40 2.49
CA LEU A 295 -20.39 13.53 2.16
C LEU A 295 -21.76 13.05 1.67
N ALA A 296 -21.80 11.92 0.95
CA ALA A 296 -23.04 11.24 0.58
C ALA A 296 -23.71 10.50 1.76
N ALA A 297 -23.26 10.72 3.00
CA ALA A 297 -23.77 10.12 4.24
C ALA A 297 -23.76 8.57 4.23
N VAL A 298 -22.88 7.93 3.45
CA VAL A 298 -22.72 6.47 3.43
C VAL A 298 -22.08 6.01 4.72
N GLN A 299 -22.70 5.03 5.40
CA GLN A 299 -22.20 4.50 6.68
C GLN A 299 -20.82 3.86 6.52
N VAL A 300 -19.98 4.02 7.55
CA VAL A 300 -18.59 3.50 7.57
C VAL A 300 -18.48 1.99 7.24
N PRO A 301 -19.35 1.09 7.74
CA PRO A 301 -19.30 -0.32 7.35
C PRO A 301 -19.47 -0.55 5.83
N ILE A 302 -20.38 0.21 5.19
CA ILE A 302 -20.59 0.13 3.73
C ILE A 302 -19.37 0.63 2.98
N GLN A 303 -18.74 1.71 3.45
CA GLN A 303 -17.48 2.20 2.87
C GLN A 303 -16.38 1.14 2.94
N GLN A 304 -16.28 0.38 4.05
CA GLN A 304 -15.31 -0.71 4.20
C GLN A 304 -15.57 -1.87 3.21
N ILE A 305 -16.84 -2.24 3.00
CA ILE A 305 -17.22 -3.24 1.98
C ILE A 305 -16.76 -2.77 0.60
N PHE A 306 -17.01 -1.50 0.26
CA PHE A 306 -16.63 -0.94 -1.04
C PHE A 306 -15.10 -0.94 -1.25
N ILE A 307 -14.34 -0.52 -0.24
CA ILE A 307 -12.87 -0.53 -0.29
C ILE A 307 -12.33 -1.96 -0.40
N GLY A 308 -12.91 -2.91 0.35
CA GLY A 308 -12.55 -4.32 0.28
C GLY A 308 -12.79 -4.92 -1.11
N LEU A 309 -13.93 -4.58 -1.73
CA LEU A 309 -14.25 -4.99 -3.09
C LEU A 309 -13.29 -4.39 -4.12
N LEU A 310 -12.96 -3.11 -4.00
CA LEU A 310 -11.96 -2.45 -4.85
C LEU A 310 -10.59 -3.12 -4.72
N LEU A 311 -10.18 -3.49 -3.51
CA LEU A 311 -8.93 -4.20 -3.27
C LEU A 311 -8.94 -5.58 -3.96
N LEU A 312 -10.01 -6.35 -3.81
CA LEU A 312 -10.15 -7.65 -4.47
C LEU A 312 -10.09 -7.52 -6.00
N ILE A 313 -10.77 -6.54 -6.57
CA ILE A 313 -10.71 -6.25 -8.00
C ILE A 313 -9.29 -5.88 -8.41
N ALA A 314 -8.60 -5.03 -7.66
CA ALA A 314 -7.23 -4.61 -7.97
C ALA A 314 -6.25 -5.79 -7.96
N VAL A 315 -6.35 -6.68 -6.98
CA VAL A 315 -5.48 -7.87 -6.85
C VAL A 315 -5.78 -8.89 -7.95
N THR A 316 -7.06 -9.14 -8.25
CA THR A 316 -7.45 -10.14 -9.27
C THR A 316 -7.16 -9.67 -10.70
N THR A 317 -7.24 -8.37 -10.96
CA THR A 317 -6.92 -7.79 -12.27
C THR A 317 -5.42 -7.57 -12.52
N ASP A 318 -4.55 -7.94 -11.58
CA ASP A 318 -3.10 -7.90 -11.81
C ASP A 318 -2.73 -8.86 -12.97
N PRO A 319 -2.03 -8.40 -14.04
CA PRO A 319 -1.71 -9.22 -15.22
C PRO A 319 -0.92 -10.48 -14.89
N ASN A 320 -0.13 -10.46 -13.81
CA ASN A 320 0.67 -11.62 -13.41
C ASN A 320 -0.21 -12.66 -12.72
N ASN A 321 -1.20 -12.24 -11.93
CA ASN A 321 -2.18 -13.13 -11.33
C ASN A 321 -3.14 -13.68 -12.39
N LEU A 322 -3.61 -12.84 -13.32
CA LEU A 322 -4.44 -13.28 -14.45
C LEU A 322 -3.75 -14.35 -15.31
N ARG A 323 -2.46 -14.18 -15.63
CA ARG A 323 -1.71 -15.20 -16.39
C ARG A 323 -1.59 -16.51 -15.62
N ALA A 324 -1.36 -16.48 -14.32
CA ALA A 324 -1.30 -17.66 -13.47
C ALA A 324 -2.66 -18.38 -13.41
N VAL A 325 -3.76 -17.64 -13.23
CA VAL A 325 -5.12 -18.20 -13.23
C VAL A 325 -5.47 -18.80 -14.58
N ILE A 326 -5.19 -18.10 -15.69
CA ILE A 326 -5.47 -18.60 -17.04
C ILE A 326 -4.66 -19.86 -17.33
N SER A 327 -3.37 -19.90 -16.93
CA SER A 327 -2.53 -21.10 -17.10
C SER A 327 -3.05 -22.28 -16.28
N SER A 328 -3.49 -22.06 -15.05
CA SER A 328 -4.07 -23.11 -14.18
C SER A 328 -5.39 -23.65 -14.74
N ILE A 329 -6.26 -22.77 -15.26
CA ILE A 329 -7.51 -23.20 -15.91
C ILE A 329 -7.21 -23.99 -17.18
N ARG A 330 -6.17 -23.59 -17.94
CA ARG A 330 -5.78 -24.31 -19.17
C ARG A 330 -5.22 -25.70 -18.86
N THR A 331 -4.41 -25.85 -17.80
CA THR A 331 -3.90 -27.17 -17.36
C THR A 331 -5.01 -28.06 -16.83
N LEU A 332 -6.00 -27.55 -16.11
CA LEU A 332 -7.17 -28.32 -15.67
C LEU A 332 -8.02 -28.77 -16.84
N ARG A 333 -8.13 -27.97 -17.90
CA ARG A 333 -8.90 -28.32 -19.11
C ARG A 333 -8.16 -29.31 -19.99
N THR A 334 -6.82 -29.28 -20.04
CA THR A 334 -6.00 -30.24 -20.81
C THR A 334 -5.75 -31.55 -20.03
N GLY A 335 -5.73 -31.50 -18.69
CA GLY A 335 -5.60 -32.69 -17.84
C GLY A 335 -6.83 -33.62 -17.85
N ARG A 336 -8.02 -33.08 -18.12
CA ARG A 336 -9.26 -33.88 -18.27
C ARG A 336 -9.32 -34.68 -19.57
N GLY A 337 -8.49 -34.37 -20.57
CA GLY A 337 -8.41 -35.10 -21.83
C GLY A 337 -7.51 -36.32 -21.82
N LYS A 338 -6.68 -36.54 -20.77
CA LYS A 338 -5.75 -37.66 -20.68
C LYS A 338 -6.20 -38.80 -19.75
N ALA A 339 -7.34 -38.68 -19.11
CA ALA A 339 -7.85 -39.68 -18.13
C ALA A 339 -8.85 -40.67 -18.70
N SER A 340 -8.95 -40.83 -20.04
CA SER A 340 -9.93 -41.75 -20.66
C SER A 340 -9.35 -42.58 -21.81
N GLU A 341 -8.09 -43.03 -21.72
CA GLU A 341 -7.66 -44.18 -22.51
C GLU A 341 -7.61 -45.41 -21.59
N PRO A 342 -8.49 -46.42 -21.77
CA PRO A 342 -8.35 -47.70 -21.08
C PRO A 342 -7.10 -48.40 -21.61
N SER A 343 -6.20 -48.78 -20.71
CA SER A 343 -5.07 -49.65 -21.00
C SER A 343 -5.59 -51.00 -21.52
N GLU A 344 -5.65 -51.18 -22.81
CA GLU A 344 -5.65 -52.52 -23.43
C GLU A 344 -4.25 -53.12 -23.32
N ALA A 345 -3.92 -53.64 -22.17
CA ALA A 345 -2.77 -54.55 -22.02
C ALA A 345 -3.23 -55.96 -22.15
N GLY A 346 -2.99 -56.46 -23.34
CA GLY A 346 -3.34 -57.78 -23.80
C GLY A 346 -2.87 -58.96 -22.94
N ASN A 347 -3.79 -59.80 -22.82
CA ASN A 347 -3.65 -61.23 -22.57
C ASN A 347 -2.78 -61.88 -23.66
N ARG A 348 -1.55 -62.27 -23.37
CA ARG A 348 -0.82 -63.29 -24.10
C ARG A 348 -0.48 -64.44 -23.15
N SER A 349 -1.31 -65.42 -23.27
CA SER A 349 -1.15 -66.78 -22.77
C SER A 349 0.24 -67.35 -23.02
N THR A 350 0.83 -67.93 -21.99
CA THR A 350 1.93 -68.86 -22.02
C THR A 350 1.37 -70.26 -22.46
N SER A 351 1.89 -70.82 -23.53
CA SER A 351 1.85 -72.23 -23.83
C SER A 351 3.23 -72.64 -24.35
N SER A 352 3.82 -73.48 -23.63
CA SER A 352 4.77 -74.58 -23.85
C SER A 352 6.02 -74.51 -23.01
#